data_73585f26ae55b3fb99422c840be195b3
#
_entry.id   73585f26ae55b3fb99422c840be195b3
#
_cell.length_a   1.000
_cell.length_b   1.000
_cell.length_c   1.000
_cell.angle_alpha   90.00
_cell.angle_beta   90.00
_cell.angle_gamma   90.00
#
_symmetry.space_group_name_H-M   'P 1'
#
loop_
_entity.id
_entity.type
_entity.pdbx_description
1 polymer ?
#
loop_
_entity_poly.entity_id
_entity_poly.type
_entity_poly.pdbx_seq_one_letter_code
_entity_poly.pdbx_strand_id
1 'polypeptide(L)'
;MNKNCPFCQSLKIKKHGTSNNIQRYFCHKCHKTFSFKNKLDPIKIWTDYTSGKQTYQQLAVKYHCSVRTIPRYINKAPKTALKPPLNRYLNIIMDTTFFGRYFGVLVLMDSNSNNVIAHYFVRTEKDIYYKLALNRLREKGYIIQSITFDGW
;
A
#
# COMPACT_ATOMS: atom_id res chain seq x y z
N MET A 1 2.41 32.90 5.41
CA MET A 1 3.28 31.84 5.99
C MET A 1 4.73 32.21 5.76
N ASN A 2 5.50 32.40 6.82
CA ASN A 2 6.93 32.69 6.70
C ASN A 2 7.66 31.43 6.23
N LYS A 3 8.37 31.54 5.10
CA LYS A 3 9.14 30.44 4.53
C LYS A 3 10.54 30.47 5.12
N ASN A 4 10.93 29.40 5.82
CA ASN A 4 12.25 29.24 6.43
C ASN A 4 13.08 28.23 5.64
N CYS A 5 14.40 28.31 5.74
CA CYS A 5 15.28 27.29 5.20
C CYS A 5 15.05 25.93 5.90
N PRO A 6 14.79 24.82 5.18
CA PRO A 6 14.53 23.52 5.78
C PRO A 6 15.78 22.87 6.43
N PHE A 7 16.98 23.44 6.17
CA PHE A 7 18.23 22.90 6.71
C PHE A 7 18.74 23.60 7.96
N CYS A 8 18.58 24.93 8.05
CA CYS A 8 19.09 25.73 9.17
C CYS A 8 18.05 26.68 9.75
N GLN A 9 16.80 26.59 9.31
CA GLN A 9 15.63 27.39 9.75
C GLN A 9 15.79 28.91 9.62
N SER A 10 16.82 29.38 8.92
CA SER A 10 17.05 30.79 8.67
C SER A 10 15.96 31.39 7.78
N LEU A 11 15.54 32.61 8.11
CA LEU A 11 14.62 33.41 7.28
C LEU A 11 15.34 34.10 6.09
N LYS A 12 16.69 34.14 6.11
CA LYS A 12 17.49 34.78 5.06
C LYS A 12 17.57 33.90 3.81
N ILE A 13 16.46 33.82 3.08
CA ILE A 13 16.32 33.07 1.84
C ILE A 13 15.93 33.99 0.70
N LYS A 14 16.40 33.68 -0.52
CA LYS A 14 16.01 34.39 -1.74
C LYS A 14 15.52 33.41 -2.81
N LYS A 15 14.69 33.88 -3.74
CA LYS A 15 14.35 33.12 -4.95
C LYS A 15 15.61 32.87 -5.78
N HIS A 16 15.77 31.65 -6.28
CA HIS A 16 16.96 31.23 -7.03
C HIS A 16 16.56 30.44 -8.29
N GLY A 17 15.87 31.13 -9.19
CA GLY A 17 15.38 30.55 -10.43
C GLY A 17 14.29 29.47 -10.25
N THR A 18 13.88 28.87 -11.35
CA THR A 18 12.91 27.77 -11.42
C THR A 18 13.54 26.54 -12.06
N SER A 19 13.09 25.36 -11.66
CA SER A 19 13.46 24.10 -12.32
C SER A 19 12.18 23.24 -12.40
N ASN A 20 11.85 22.75 -13.61
CA ASN A 20 10.61 22.00 -13.86
C ASN A 20 9.36 22.70 -13.29
N ASN A 21 9.22 23.99 -13.56
CA ASN A 21 8.14 24.85 -13.05
C ASN A 21 8.06 24.96 -11.51
N ILE A 22 9.11 24.57 -10.78
CA ILE A 22 9.18 24.65 -9.33
C ILE A 22 10.15 25.76 -8.95
N GLN A 23 9.66 26.74 -8.15
CA GLN A 23 10.50 27.82 -7.61
C GLN A 23 11.57 27.24 -6.67
N ARG A 24 12.83 27.53 -6.95
CA ARG A 24 13.96 27.22 -6.06
C ARG A 24 14.29 28.43 -5.19
N TYR A 25 14.88 28.16 -4.05
CA TYR A 25 15.33 29.15 -3.07
C TYR A 25 16.77 28.86 -2.67
N PHE A 26 17.50 29.91 -2.35
CA PHE A 26 18.87 29.86 -1.83
C PHE A 26 18.88 30.43 -0.42
N CYS A 27 19.57 29.75 0.50
CA CYS A 27 19.76 30.22 1.86
C CYS A 27 21.11 30.91 2.03
N HIS A 28 21.12 32.15 2.46
CA HIS A 28 22.34 32.91 2.71
C HIS A 28 23.12 32.44 3.95
N LYS A 29 22.48 31.74 4.90
CA LYS A 29 23.14 31.26 6.12
C LYS A 29 23.90 29.95 5.92
N CYS A 30 23.27 28.97 5.26
CA CYS A 30 23.88 27.63 5.06
C CYS A 30 24.30 27.35 3.61
N HIS A 31 24.15 28.32 2.71
CA HIS A 31 24.51 28.26 1.30
C HIS A 31 23.89 27.12 0.51
N LYS A 32 22.80 26.51 1.00
CA LYS A 32 22.07 25.44 0.32
C LYS A 32 20.94 25.97 -0.53
N THR A 33 20.73 25.32 -1.68
CA THR A 33 19.58 25.54 -2.56
C THR A 33 18.51 24.49 -2.30
N PHE A 34 17.24 24.88 -2.29
CA PHE A 34 16.12 24.00 -2.03
C PHE A 34 14.83 24.51 -2.71
N SER A 35 13.79 23.70 -2.70
CA SER A 35 12.45 24.07 -3.15
C SER A 35 11.41 23.63 -2.12
N PHE A 36 10.34 24.41 -1.98
CA PHE A 36 9.17 24.03 -1.17
C PHE A 36 8.22 23.17 -2.02
N LYS A 37 8.67 22.00 -2.45
CA LYS A 37 7.79 21.04 -3.08
C LYS A 37 6.99 20.35 -1.99
N ASN A 38 5.66 20.31 -2.14
CA ASN A 38 4.83 19.48 -1.27
C ASN A 38 5.33 18.04 -1.38
N LYS A 39 5.82 17.48 -0.28
CA LYS A 39 6.17 16.07 -0.24
C LYS A 39 4.88 15.28 -0.38
N LEU A 40 4.87 14.39 -1.36
CA LEU A 40 3.77 13.43 -1.49
C LEU A 40 3.74 12.56 -0.23
N ASP A 41 2.54 12.33 0.30
CA ASP A 41 2.34 11.47 1.46
C ASP A 41 2.10 10.02 1.01
N PRO A 42 2.99 9.08 1.33
CA PRO A 42 2.84 7.68 0.96
C PRO A 42 1.55 7.04 1.51
N ILE A 43 1.17 7.39 2.75
CA ILE A 43 -0.02 6.82 3.39
C ILE A 43 -1.28 7.28 2.66
N LYS A 44 -1.37 8.56 2.36
CA LYS A 44 -2.52 9.12 1.64
C LYS A 44 -2.65 8.55 0.23
N ILE A 45 -1.54 8.40 -0.49
CA ILE A 45 -1.53 7.77 -1.82
C ILE A 45 -1.95 6.30 -1.72
N TRP A 46 -1.47 5.57 -0.71
CA TRP A 46 -1.85 4.19 -0.46
C TRP A 46 -3.34 4.05 -0.16
N THR A 47 -3.90 4.90 0.70
CA THR A 47 -5.34 4.91 1.03
C THR A 47 -6.19 5.20 -0.21
N ASP A 48 -5.82 6.19 -1.02
CA ASP A 48 -6.53 6.50 -2.26
C ASP A 48 -6.46 5.35 -3.27
N TYR A 49 -5.35 4.63 -3.32
CA TYR A 49 -5.16 3.47 -4.19
C TYR A 49 -6.02 2.28 -3.74
N THR A 50 -5.99 1.94 -2.45
CA THR A 50 -6.66 0.74 -1.91
C THR A 50 -8.14 0.98 -1.64
N SER A 51 -8.47 1.93 -0.80
CA SER A 51 -9.85 2.23 -0.39
C SER A 51 -10.59 3.07 -1.43
N GLY A 52 -9.90 4.00 -2.07
CA GLY A 52 -10.45 4.85 -3.13
C GLY A 52 -10.49 4.18 -4.50
N LYS A 53 -9.93 2.98 -4.66
CA LYS A 53 -9.88 2.20 -5.93
C LYS A 53 -9.39 3.01 -7.13
N GLN A 54 -8.51 4.00 -6.90
CA GLN A 54 -8.01 4.88 -7.95
C GLN A 54 -6.86 4.22 -8.72
N THR A 55 -6.85 4.40 -10.05
CA THR A 55 -5.75 3.93 -10.90
C THR A 55 -4.51 4.80 -10.74
N TYR A 56 -3.34 4.31 -11.17
CA TYR A 56 -2.09 5.08 -11.15
C TYR A 56 -2.18 6.37 -11.97
N GLN A 57 -2.92 6.36 -13.08
CA GLN A 57 -3.16 7.54 -13.90
C GLN A 57 -3.98 8.59 -13.15
N GLN A 58 -5.07 8.20 -12.52
CA GLN A 58 -5.91 9.09 -11.71
C GLN A 58 -5.14 9.69 -10.54
N LEU A 59 -4.34 8.86 -9.84
CA LEU A 59 -3.48 9.33 -8.75
C LEU A 59 -2.39 10.29 -9.25
N ALA A 60 -1.80 10.03 -10.42
CA ALA A 60 -0.79 10.91 -11.00
C ALA A 60 -1.35 12.31 -11.29
N VAL A 61 -2.57 12.38 -11.84
CA VAL A 61 -3.29 13.64 -12.07
C VAL A 61 -3.62 14.32 -10.74
N LYS A 62 -4.23 13.59 -9.78
CA LYS A 62 -4.62 14.10 -8.46
C LYS A 62 -3.44 14.70 -7.69
N TYR A 63 -2.29 14.03 -7.74
CA TYR A 63 -1.08 14.44 -7.01
C TYR A 63 -0.09 15.26 -7.83
N HIS A 64 -0.45 15.65 -9.05
CA HIS A 64 0.39 16.44 -9.96
C HIS A 64 1.81 15.87 -10.10
N CYS A 65 1.91 14.57 -10.35
CA CYS A 65 3.20 13.89 -10.53
C CYS A 65 3.17 12.90 -11.71
N SER A 66 4.31 12.34 -12.08
CA SER A 66 4.35 11.31 -13.13
C SER A 66 3.74 9.99 -12.64
N VAL A 67 3.14 9.22 -13.55
CA VAL A 67 2.60 7.89 -13.25
C VAL A 67 3.66 6.98 -12.60
N ARG A 68 4.92 7.06 -13.04
CA ARG A 68 6.05 6.31 -12.46
C ARG A 68 6.37 6.68 -11.01
N THR A 69 5.92 7.83 -10.54
CA THR A 69 6.13 8.28 -9.15
C THR A 69 5.20 7.54 -8.20
N ILE A 70 3.97 7.25 -8.62
CA ILE A 70 2.93 6.64 -7.78
C ILE A 70 3.37 5.29 -7.16
N PRO A 71 3.84 4.29 -7.93
CA PRO A 71 4.29 3.02 -7.33
C PRO A 71 5.42 3.19 -6.32
N ARG A 72 6.33 4.15 -6.55
CA ARG A 72 7.43 4.42 -5.61
C ARG A 72 6.93 4.90 -4.25
N TYR A 73 5.86 5.68 -4.21
CA TYR A 73 5.24 6.15 -2.97
C TYR A 73 4.36 5.09 -2.33
N ILE A 74 3.61 4.32 -3.11
CA ILE A 74 2.85 3.15 -2.64
C ILE A 74 3.80 2.16 -1.92
N ASN A 75 4.97 1.87 -2.50
CA ASN A 75 5.95 0.97 -1.90
C ASN A 75 6.62 1.52 -0.63
N LYS A 76 6.57 2.84 -0.40
CA LYS A 76 7.03 3.49 0.84
C LYS A 76 5.98 3.52 1.94
N ALA A 77 4.72 3.28 1.61
CA ALA A 77 3.68 3.20 2.62
C ALA A 77 3.96 2.04 3.59
N PRO A 78 3.71 2.22 4.89
CA PRO A 78 3.89 1.14 5.85
C PRO A 78 2.99 -0.03 5.47
N LYS A 79 3.57 -1.21 5.31
CA LYS A 79 2.81 -2.42 5.05
C LYS A 79 2.14 -2.84 6.35
N THR A 80 0.81 -2.90 6.33
CA THR A 80 0.07 -3.45 7.46
C THR A 80 0.35 -4.94 7.54
N ALA A 81 0.93 -5.40 8.64
CA ALA A 81 1.06 -6.82 8.90
C ALA A 81 -0.34 -7.45 9.02
N LEU A 82 -0.49 -8.69 8.54
CA LEU A 82 -1.70 -9.45 8.75
C LEU A 82 -1.95 -9.56 10.26
N LYS A 83 -3.10 -9.05 10.72
CA LYS A 83 -3.49 -9.18 12.12
C LYS A 83 -4.08 -10.57 12.34
N PRO A 84 -3.67 -11.28 13.39
CA PRO A 84 -4.35 -12.52 13.75
C PRO A 84 -5.82 -12.21 14.04
N PRO A 85 -6.76 -13.10 13.66
CA PRO A 85 -8.16 -12.92 13.99
C PRO A 85 -8.33 -12.87 15.50
N LEU A 86 -9.18 -11.96 15.97
CA LEU A 86 -9.50 -11.81 17.41
C LEU A 86 -10.35 -12.98 17.93
N ASN A 87 -11.12 -13.58 17.04
CA ASN A 87 -12.00 -14.69 17.37
C ASN A 87 -11.36 -16.02 16.96
N ARG A 88 -11.55 -17.05 17.81
CA ARG A 88 -11.14 -18.42 17.51
C ARG A 88 -12.04 -19.11 16.48
N TYR A 89 -13.29 -18.70 16.37
CA TYR A 89 -14.27 -19.20 15.41
C TYR A 89 -14.23 -18.36 14.14
N LEU A 90 -14.01 -18.98 13.00
CA LEU A 90 -13.82 -18.32 11.72
C LEU A 90 -14.83 -18.78 10.68
N ASN A 91 -15.36 -17.82 9.94
CA ASN A 91 -16.11 -18.03 8.70
C ASN A 91 -15.21 -17.60 7.54
N ILE A 92 -14.67 -18.56 6.82
CA ILE A 92 -13.60 -18.34 5.84
C ILE A 92 -14.19 -18.12 4.46
N ILE A 93 -13.78 -17.02 3.83
CA ILE A 93 -13.92 -16.82 2.38
C ILE A 93 -12.55 -17.09 1.75
N MET A 94 -12.53 -17.92 0.72
CA MET A 94 -11.30 -18.28 0.00
C MET A 94 -11.46 -17.93 -1.47
N ASP A 95 -10.43 -17.28 -2.01
CA ASP A 95 -10.34 -16.93 -3.42
C ASP A 95 -8.90 -17.04 -3.91
N THR A 96 -8.72 -17.41 -5.18
CA THR A 96 -7.41 -17.46 -5.84
C THR A 96 -7.39 -16.54 -7.05
N THR A 97 -6.57 -15.51 -6.97
CA THR A 97 -6.36 -14.57 -8.07
C THR A 97 -5.04 -14.84 -8.76
N PHE A 98 -5.05 -15.01 -10.10
CA PHE A 98 -3.85 -15.25 -10.90
C PHE A 98 -3.29 -13.95 -11.49
N PHE A 99 -1.98 -13.79 -11.40
CA PHE A 99 -1.21 -12.69 -11.99
C PHE A 99 -0.46 -13.18 -13.23
N GLY A 100 -1.14 -13.11 -14.37
CA GLY A 100 -0.65 -13.68 -15.61
C GLY A 100 -0.54 -15.21 -15.54
N ARG A 101 0.49 -15.77 -16.19
CA ARG A 101 0.72 -17.24 -16.23
C ARG A 101 1.76 -17.72 -15.19
N TYR A 102 2.27 -16.83 -14.35
CA TYR A 102 3.44 -17.14 -13.52
C TYR A 102 3.07 -17.60 -12.12
N PHE A 103 2.09 -16.97 -11.49
CA PHE A 103 1.67 -17.33 -10.15
C PHE A 103 0.26 -16.80 -9.83
N GLY A 104 -0.38 -17.43 -8.85
CA GLY A 104 -1.60 -16.97 -8.22
C GLY A 104 -1.37 -16.67 -6.74
N VAL A 105 -2.30 -15.99 -6.14
CA VAL A 105 -2.37 -15.76 -4.70
C VAL A 105 -3.69 -16.30 -4.18
N LEU A 106 -3.62 -17.36 -3.39
CA LEU A 106 -4.75 -17.86 -2.61
C LEU A 106 -4.88 -17.00 -1.35
N VAL A 107 -6.01 -16.37 -1.16
CA VAL A 107 -6.32 -15.50 -0.01
C VAL A 107 -7.37 -16.17 0.85
N LEU A 108 -7.17 -16.13 2.17
CA LEU A 108 -8.15 -16.54 3.16
C LEU A 108 -8.57 -15.31 3.96
N MET A 109 -9.85 -15.03 3.97
CA MET A 109 -10.43 -13.88 4.66
C MET A 109 -11.51 -14.37 5.64
N ASP A 110 -11.57 -13.77 6.82
CA ASP A 110 -12.69 -13.98 7.74
C ASP A 110 -13.85 -13.06 7.36
N SER A 111 -15.02 -13.64 7.05
CA SER A 111 -16.19 -12.88 6.60
C SER A 111 -16.75 -11.96 7.66
N ASN A 112 -16.56 -12.26 8.95
CA ASN A 112 -17.07 -11.44 10.04
C ASN A 112 -16.28 -10.16 10.23
N SER A 113 -14.95 -10.26 10.17
CA SER A 113 -14.05 -9.11 10.37
C SER A 113 -13.61 -8.44 9.08
N ASN A 114 -13.87 -9.05 7.92
CA ASN A 114 -13.35 -8.66 6.60
C ASN A 114 -11.82 -8.54 6.56
N ASN A 115 -11.12 -9.24 7.47
CA ASN A 115 -9.66 -9.23 7.51
C ASN A 115 -9.08 -10.41 6.75
N VAL A 116 -8.03 -10.14 5.98
CA VAL A 116 -7.20 -11.21 5.40
C VAL A 116 -6.42 -11.87 6.54
N ILE A 117 -6.62 -13.18 6.72
CA ILE A 117 -5.99 -13.97 7.78
C ILE A 117 -4.71 -14.63 7.31
N ALA A 118 -4.72 -15.09 6.05
CA ALA A 118 -3.57 -15.73 5.43
C ALA A 118 -3.59 -15.54 3.91
N HIS A 119 -2.42 -15.64 3.30
CA HIS A 119 -2.29 -15.74 1.85
C HIS A 119 -1.14 -16.69 1.50
N TYR A 120 -1.25 -17.35 0.34
CA TYR A 120 -0.27 -18.30 -0.15
C TYR A 120 -0.04 -18.08 -1.64
N PHE A 121 1.22 -18.13 -2.07
CA PHE A 121 1.54 -18.11 -3.48
C PHE A 121 1.39 -19.51 -4.06
N VAL A 122 0.64 -19.63 -5.16
CA VAL A 122 0.36 -20.88 -5.85
C VAL A 122 0.69 -20.75 -7.34
N ARG A 123 1.09 -21.83 -7.99
CA ARG A 123 1.33 -21.82 -9.44
C ARG A 123 0.10 -22.24 -10.24
N THR A 124 -0.73 -23.06 -9.65
CA THR A 124 -1.96 -23.59 -10.24
C THR A 124 -3.03 -23.66 -9.17
N GLU A 125 -4.28 -23.65 -9.58
CA GLU A 125 -5.39 -23.88 -8.67
C GLU A 125 -5.62 -25.37 -8.52
N LYS A 126 -5.45 -25.87 -7.31
CA LYS A 126 -5.68 -27.29 -6.95
C LYS A 126 -6.25 -27.36 -5.54
N ASP A 127 -7.18 -28.28 -5.35
CA ASP A 127 -7.84 -28.53 -4.03
C ASP A 127 -6.84 -28.73 -2.88
N ILE A 128 -5.69 -29.34 -3.19
CA ILE A 128 -4.67 -29.60 -2.17
C ILE A 128 -4.19 -28.31 -1.48
N TYR A 129 -4.09 -27.19 -2.20
CA TYR A 129 -3.64 -25.93 -1.62
C TYR A 129 -4.68 -25.34 -0.67
N TYR A 130 -5.96 -25.47 -1.01
CA TYR A 130 -7.07 -25.07 -0.16
C TYR A 130 -7.10 -25.90 1.14
N LYS A 131 -6.99 -27.23 1.00
CA LYS A 131 -6.93 -28.14 2.16
C LYS A 131 -5.73 -27.85 3.07
N LEU A 132 -4.55 -27.64 2.50
CA LEU A 132 -3.34 -27.30 3.27
C LEU A 132 -3.49 -25.95 4.00
N ALA A 133 -4.07 -24.94 3.34
CA ALA A 133 -4.29 -23.65 3.94
C ALA A 133 -5.25 -23.73 5.15
N LEU A 134 -6.34 -24.48 5.03
CA LEU A 134 -7.30 -24.73 6.11
C LEU A 134 -6.67 -25.52 7.26
N ASN A 135 -5.88 -26.56 6.97
CA ASN A 135 -5.20 -27.33 8.00
C ASN A 135 -4.23 -26.47 8.82
N ARG A 136 -3.47 -25.59 8.17
CA ARG A 136 -2.59 -24.62 8.87
C ARG A 136 -3.35 -23.67 9.80
N LEU A 137 -4.58 -23.28 9.48
CA LEU A 137 -5.43 -22.51 10.41
C LEU A 137 -5.87 -23.35 11.60
N ARG A 138 -6.25 -24.61 11.37
CA ARG A 138 -6.62 -25.55 12.44
C ARG A 138 -5.44 -25.84 13.38
N GLU A 139 -4.25 -26.05 12.85
CA GLU A 139 -3.00 -26.21 13.64
C GLU A 139 -2.69 -24.99 14.52
N LYS A 140 -3.07 -23.79 14.09
CA LYS A 140 -2.98 -22.56 14.90
C LYS A 140 -4.09 -22.44 15.94
N GLY A 141 -4.98 -23.45 16.06
CA GLY A 141 -6.04 -23.49 17.06
C GLY A 141 -7.34 -22.79 16.66
N TYR A 142 -7.52 -22.41 15.37
CA TYR A 142 -8.78 -21.85 14.89
C TYR A 142 -9.81 -22.92 14.57
N ILE A 143 -11.07 -22.62 14.85
CA ILE A 143 -12.22 -23.47 14.56
C ILE A 143 -12.95 -22.88 13.36
N ILE A 144 -12.99 -23.61 12.25
CA ILE A 144 -13.60 -23.18 11.00
C ILE A 144 -15.09 -23.61 11.05
N GLN A 145 -15.99 -22.62 11.06
CA GLN A 145 -17.44 -22.84 11.10
C GLN A 145 -18.03 -22.98 9.70
N SER A 146 -17.59 -22.15 8.77
CA SER A 146 -18.02 -22.19 7.38
C SER A 146 -16.89 -21.85 6.42
N ILE A 147 -17.02 -22.33 5.19
CA ILE A 147 -16.09 -22.04 4.10
C ILE A 147 -16.94 -21.63 2.89
N THR A 148 -16.60 -20.48 2.32
CA THR A 148 -17.16 -19.98 1.06
C THR A 148 -16.02 -19.84 0.06
N PHE A 149 -16.19 -20.39 -1.12
CA PHE A 149 -15.27 -20.26 -2.25
C PHE A 149 -16.07 -20.27 -3.54
N ASP A 150 -15.57 -19.63 -4.58
CA ASP A 150 -16.15 -19.77 -5.91
C ASP A 150 -15.90 -21.21 -6.38
N GLY A 151 -16.98 -21.98 -6.39
CA GLY A 151 -16.98 -23.36 -6.83
C GLY A 151 -17.00 -23.44 -8.35
N TRP A 152 -16.35 -24.43 -8.85
CA TRP A 152 -16.48 -24.92 -10.22
C TRP A 152 -17.78 -25.70 -10.35
#